data_1bef0a293f2dcf1b1af0907157b46682
#
_entry.id   1bef0a293f2dcf1b1af0907157b46682
#
_cell.length_a   1.000
_cell.length_b   1.000
_cell.length_c   1.000
_cell.angle_alpha   90.00
_cell.angle_beta   90.00
_cell.angle_gamma   90.00
#
_symmetry.space_group_name_H-M   'P 1'
#
loop_
_entity.id
_entity.type
_entity.pdbx_description
1 polymer ?
#
loop_
_entity_poly.entity_id
_entity_poly.type
_entity_poly.pdbx_seq_one_letter_code
_entity_poly.pdbx_strand_id
1 'polypeptide(L)'
;MKSIKERVGFVVGEGYNERPIAAIEKIVAAEGDGIRQIWMNQGHLDTLTIFAAAATKTSAVRLGTAIVQTYPRHPLALAQQVLVLNDIAPGRLRLGIGPSHSSIIEGIFGLSHKKPLVHLREYVEVLRAVLWEGKVNHHGEFFNVVVNTPRNTARVPILVSALGEKAFQLAGEIADGALSWLCPVPYLLNTGLPALRKGAAMAGRSASPPPPLVAHVLVALTTDRHLALAAGHQYIEKNNISLPFYVNMFTKAGFPTTLGSAAPDILVDNLVISGNEDAVTVRLSELLASGLDELMVNLLPIKDTADEQFRLAHSIAEF
;
A
#
# COMPACT_ATOMS: atom_id res chain seq x y z
N MET A 1 4.55 9.79 20.60
CA MET A 1 4.65 9.57 19.13
C MET A 1 5.17 8.16 18.92
N LYS A 2 4.72 7.45 17.88
CA LYS A 2 5.31 6.17 17.50
C LYS A 2 6.76 6.39 17.05
N SER A 3 7.66 5.45 17.36
CA SER A 3 9.05 5.48 16.88
C SER A 3 9.12 5.37 15.36
N ILE A 4 10.24 5.72 14.73
CA ILE A 4 10.44 5.59 13.28
C ILE A 4 10.22 4.14 12.82
N LYS A 5 10.75 3.15 13.55
CA LYS A 5 10.58 1.72 13.25
C LYS A 5 9.13 1.21 13.29
N GLU A 6 8.24 1.90 13.98
CA GLU A 6 6.82 1.57 14.01
C GLU A 6 6.04 2.22 12.86
N ARG A 7 6.64 3.23 12.22
CA ARG A 7 6.03 4.02 11.13
C ARG A 7 6.61 3.65 9.76
N VAL A 8 7.70 2.91 9.71
CA VAL A 8 8.34 2.43 8.48
C VAL A 8 8.08 0.95 8.31
N GLY A 9 7.54 0.56 7.17
CA GLY A 9 7.36 -0.83 6.76
C GLY A 9 8.07 -1.08 5.43
N PHE A 10 8.40 -2.34 5.14
CA PHE A 10 9.09 -2.72 3.92
C PHE A 10 8.18 -3.46 2.96
N VAL A 11 8.32 -3.18 1.67
CA VAL A 11 7.68 -3.97 0.61
C VAL A 11 8.51 -5.22 0.35
N VAL A 12 7.84 -6.37 0.30
CA VAL A 12 8.45 -7.66 -0.04
C VAL A 12 7.62 -8.38 -1.10
N GLY A 13 8.25 -9.29 -1.85
CA GLY A 13 7.51 -10.17 -2.75
C GLY A 13 7.10 -9.56 -4.09
N GLU A 14 7.83 -8.59 -4.63
CA GLU A 14 7.50 -7.93 -5.91
C GLU A 14 8.01 -8.66 -7.18
N GLY A 15 8.67 -9.80 -7.04
CA GLY A 15 9.20 -10.53 -8.19
C GLY A 15 8.11 -11.22 -9.02
N TYR A 16 7.99 -10.91 -10.33
CA TYR A 16 7.05 -11.61 -11.22
C TYR A 16 7.30 -13.12 -11.31
N ASN A 17 8.53 -13.55 -11.07
CA ASN A 17 8.93 -14.96 -11.07
C ASN A 17 9.24 -15.50 -9.67
N GLU A 18 8.80 -14.79 -8.63
CA GLU A 18 9.07 -15.20 -7.26
C GLU A 18 8.27 -16.47 -6.91
N ARG A 19 8.96 -17.44 -6.34
CA ARG A 19 8.29 -18.66 -5.84
C ARG A 19 7.55 -18.33 -4.54
N PRO A 20 6.33 -18.86 -4.32
CA PRO A 20 5.57 -18.61 -3.09
C PRO A 20 6.37 -18.89 -1.81
N ILE A 21 7.18 -19.93 -1.79
CA ILE A 21 7.99 -20.27 -0.63
C ILE A 21 9.07 -19.21 -0.36
N ALA A 22 9.67 -18.63 -1.41
CA ALA A 22 10.68 -17.58 -1.24
C ALA A 22 10.06 -16.29 -0.68
N ALA A 23 8.84 -15.93 -1.08
CA ALA A 23 8.13 -14.81 -0.50
C ALA A 23 7.84 -15.01 1.00
N ILE A 24 7.46 -16.24 1.40
CA ILE A 24 7.25 -16.60 2.82
C ILE A 24 8.58 -16.50 3.58
N GLU A 25 9.66 -17.03 3.05
CA GLU A 25 11.00 -17.00 3.67
C GLU A 25 11.50 -15.56 3.86
N LYS A 26 11.28 -14.67 2.89
CA LYS A 26 11.60 -13.24 3.00
C LYS A 26 10.83 -12.55 4.13
N ILE A 27 9.54 -12.87 4.32
CA ILE A 27 8.73 -12.32 5.41
C ILE A 27 9.28 -12.80 6.76
N VAL A 28 9.66 -14.06 6.88
CA VAL A 28 10.24 -14.63 8.10
C VAL A 28 11.60 -13.99 8.40
N ALA A 29 12.46 -13.85 7.38
CA ALA A 29 13.76 -13.19 7.52
C ALA A 29 13.59 -11.73 7.96
N ALA A 30 12.68 -10.98 7.33
CA ALA A 30 12.41 -9.60 7.67
C ALA A 30 11.97 -9.40 9.14
N GLU A 31 11.14 -10.31 9.69
CA GLU A 31 10.85 -10.28 11.13
C GLU A 31 12.11 -10.53 11.97
N GLY A 32 12.96 -11.46 11.56
CA GLY A 32 14.26 -11.74 12.18
C GLY A 32 15.19 -10.52 12.17
N ASP A 33 15.17 -9.73 11.11
CA ASP A 33 15.92 -8.48 10.95
C ASP A 33 15.31 -7.31 11.78
N GLY A 34 14.26 -7.57 12.55
CA GLY A 34 13.62 -6.56 13.40
C GLY A 34 12.59 -5.68 12.70
N ILE A 35 12.23 -5.96 11.45
CA ILE A 35 11.18 -5.24 10.72
C ILE A 35 9.83 -5.49 11.39
N ARG A 36 9.10 -4.40 11.66
CA ARG A 36 7.81 -4.44 12.38
C ARG A 36 6.61 -4.45 11.48
N GLN A 37 6.76 -4.12 10.20
CA GLN A 37 5.67 -4.05 9.24
C GLN A 37 6.15 -4.40 7.84
N ILE A 38 5.43 -5.28 7.20
CA ILE A 38 5.65 -5.71 5.82
C ILE A 38 4.44 -5.37 4.99
N TRP A 39 4.70 -4.95 3.77
CA TRP A 39 3.71 -4.71 2.75
C TRP A 39 3.96 -5.64 1.56
N MET A 40 2.91 -6.16 0.96
CA MET A 40 3.00 -6.96 -0.24
C MET A 40 1.88 -6.61 -1.20
N ASN A 41 2.24 -6.35 -2.47
CA ASN A 41 1.26 -6.16 -3.52
C ASN A 41 0.69 -7.50 -4.00
N GLN A 42 -0.53 -7.48 -4.51
CA GLN A 42 -1.10 -8.64 -5.20
C GLN A 42 -0.74 -8.57 -6.68
N GLY A 43 0.36 -9.24 -7.03
CA GLY A 43 0.74 -9.49 -8.42
C GLY A 43 0.11 -10.78 -8.94
N HIS A 44 0.94 -11.73 -9.39
CA HIS A 44 0.52 -13.07 -9.79
C HIS A 44 0.36 -14.05 -8.60
N LEU A 45 0.91 -13.71 -7.42
CA LEU A 45 0.73 -14.47 -6.19
C LEU A 45 -0.46 -13.90 -5.38
N ASP A 46 -1.23 -14.79 -4.76
CA ASP A 46 -2.27 -14.37 -3.80
C ASP A 46 -1.64 -13.98 -2.46
N THR A 47 -1.62 -12.69 -2.19
CA THR A 47 -0.98 -12.10 -1.00
C THR A 47 -1.57 -12.63 0.31
N LEU A 48 -2.88 -12.84 0.39
CA LEU A 48 -3.51 -13.34 1.63
C LEU A 48 -3.12 -14.79 1.92
N THR A 49 -2.98 -15.62 0.87
CA THR A 49 -2.50 -17.01 1.00
C THR A 49 -1.04 -17.03 1.48
N ILE A 50 -0.18 -16.17 0.90
CA ILE A 50 1.22 -16.02 1.36
C ILE A 50 1.25 -15.58 2.83
N PHE A 51 0.46 -14.58 3.19
CA PHE A 51 0.40 -14.08 4.57
C PHE A 51 -0.13 -15.12 5.56
N ALA A 52 -1.13 -15.92 5.19
CA ALA A 52 -1.60 -17.01 6.04
C ALA A 52 -0.49 -18.04 6.32
N ALA A 53 0.29 -18.40 5.32
CA ALA A 53 1.43 -19.30 5.50
C ALA A 53 2.57 -18.65 6.31
N ALA A 54 2.92 -17.39 6.03
CA ALA A 54 3.95 -16.66 6.77
C ALA A 54 3.55 -16.41 8.23
N ALA A 55 2.28 -16.14 8.49
CA ALA A 55 1.75 -15.88 9.82
C ALA A 55 1.95 -17.03 10.79
N THR A 56 1.99 -18.28 10.31
CA THR A 56 2.29 -19.47 11.13
C THR A 56 3.76 -19.59 11.51
N LYS A 57 4.64 -18.85 10.86
CA LYS A 57 6.10 -18.85 11.06
C LYS A 57 6.63 -17.55 11.67
N THR A 58 5.76 -16.57 11.90
CA THR A 58 6.07 -15.26 12.46
C THR A 58 5.16 -14.95 13.65
N SER A 59 5.58 -14.07 14.53
CA SER A 59 4.89 -13.81 15.79
C SER A 59 4.43 -12.37 16.01
N ALA A 60 5.14 -11.39 15.43
CA ALA A 60 4.98 -9.98 15.76
C ALA A 60 4.83 -9.05 14.56
N VAL A 61 5.40 -9.39 13.39
CA VAL A 61 5.37 -8.53 12.21
C VAL A 61 3.93 -8.31 11.73
N ARG A 62 3.59 -7.05 11.47
CA ARG A 62 2.31 -6.67 10.86
C ARG A 62 2.36 -6.92 9.36
N LEU A 63 1.29 -7.45 8.82
CA LEU A 63 1.13 -7.88 7.44
C LEU A 63 0.15 -6.95 6.73
N GLY A 64 0.63 -6.14 5.81
CA GLY A 64 -0.15 -5.18 5.06
C GLY A 64 -0.27 -5.56 3.58
N THR A 65 -1.48 -5.59 3.04
CA THR A 65 -1.64 -5.74 1.59
C THR A 65 -1.59 -4.37 0.89
N ALA A 66 -0.88 -4.25 -0.24
CA ALA A 66 -0.73 -3.00 -0.99
C ALA A 66 -0.80 -3.20 -2.51
N ILE A 67 -1.92 -3.66 -3.04
CA ILE A 67 -3.27 -3.84 -2.49
C ILE A 67 -3.88 -5.17 -2.98
N VAL A 68 -4.95 -5.65 -2.32
CA VAL A 68 -5.84 -6.66 -2.91
C VAL A 68 -6.81 -5.97 -3.87
N GLN A 69 -6.90 -6.49 -5.08
CA GLN A 69 -7.78 -5.95 -6.12
C GLN A 69 -9.26 -6.30 -5.84
N THR A 70 -10.14 -5.30 -5.92
CA THR A 70 -11.55 -5.45 -5.54
C THR A 70 -12.45 -6.03 -6.63
N TYR A 71 -12.19 -5.74 -7.91
CA TYR A 71 -13.04 -6.20 -8.99
C TYR A 71 -13.08 -7.73 -9.19
N PRO A 72 -11.94 -8.44 -9.18
CA PRO A 72 -11.94 -9.89 -9.37
C PRO A 72 -12.33 -10.68 -8.11
N ARG A 73 -12.59 -10.02 -6.99
CA ARG A 73 -12.85 -10.69 -5.72
C ARG A 73 -14.08 -10.11 -5.02
N HIS A 74 -15.11 -10.91 -4.83
CA HIS A 74 -16.31 -10.50 -4.12
C HIS A 74 -15.99 -10.16 -2.64
N PRO A 75 -16.57 -9.09 -2.05
CA PRO A 75 -16.25 -8.67 -0.67
C PRO A 75 -16.53 -9.76 0.38
N LEU A 76 -17.53 -10.63 0.18
CA LEU A 76 -17.75 -11.77 1.08
C LEU A 76 -16.63 -12.80 1.01
N ALA A 77 -16.11 -13.08 -0.18
CA ALA A 77 -14.98 -14.01 -0.33
C ALA A 77 -13.71 -13.45 0.34
N LEU A 78 -13.47 -12.14 0.17
CA LEU A 78 -12.38 -11.46 0.85
C LEU A 78 -12.56 -11.50 2.37
N ALA A 79 -13.77 -11.24 2.88
CA ALA A 79 -14.06 -11.32 4.31
C ALA A 79 -13.75 -12.70 4.90
N GLN A 80 -14.09 -13.78 4.21
CA GLN A 80 -13.78 -15.15 4.64
C GLN A 80 -12.27 -15.38 4.79
N GLN A 81 -11.47 -14.93 3.81
CA GLN A 81 -10.01 -15.04 3.86
C GLN A 81 -9.41 -14.22 5.00
N VAL A 82 -9.89 -12.98 5.16
CA VAL A 82 -9.44 -12.04 6.22
C VAL A 82 -9.75 -12.60 7.61
N LEU A 83 -10.93 -13.19 7.83
CA LEU A 83 -11.29 -13.80 9.11
C LEU A 83 -10.35 -14.95 9.48
N VAL A 84 -10.06 -15.84 8.52
CA VAL A 84 -9.10 -16.94 8.74
C VAL A 84 -7.70 -16.39 9.07
N LEU A 85 -7.21 -15.42 8.29
CA LEU A 85 -5.89 -14.85 8.54
C LEU A 85 -5.83 -14.10 9.88
N ASN A 86 -6.89 -13.39 10.25
CA ASN A 86 -6.93 -12.71 11.54
C ASN A 86 -6.99 -13.69 12.72
N ASP A 87 -7.59 -14.87 12.56
CA ASP A 87 -7.59 -15.92 13.58
C ASP A 87 -6.18 -16.53 13.76
N ILE A 88 -5.45 -16.73 12.65
CA ILE A 88 -4.05 -17.20 12.69
C ILE A 88 -3.11 -16.12 13.28
N ALA A 89 -3.34 -14.86 12.96
CA ALA A 89 -2.48 -13.71 13.30
C ALA A 89 -3.30 -12.53 13.87
N PRO A 90 -3.87 -12.67 15.09
CA PRO A 90 -4.77 -11.67 15.66
C PRO A 90 -4.13 -10.28 15.75
N GLY A 91 -4.80 -9.27 15.15
CA GLY A 91 -4.38 -7.87 15.18
C GLY A 91 -3.16 -7.52 14.33
N ARG A 92 -2.59 -8.47 13.57
CA ARG A 92 -1.40 -8.22 12.73
C ARG A 92 -1.73 -7.85 11.30
N LEU A 93 -2.96 -8.11 10.82
CA LEU A 93 -3.34 -7.80 9.45
C LEU A 93 -3.76 -6.33 9.29
N ARG A 94 -3.29 -5.69 8.23
CA ARG A 94 -3.75 -4.41 7.70
C ARG A 94 -4.19 -4.62 6.24
N LEU A 95 -5.49 -4.54 5.99
CA LEU A 95 -6.06 -4.90 4.71
C LEU A 95 -6.10 -3.68 3.77
N GLY A 96 -5.12 -3.56 2.90
CA GLY A 96 -5.14 -2.59 1.81
C GLY A 96 -5.85 -3.16 0.58
N ILE A 97 -6.85 -2.45 0.09
CA ILE A 97 -7.65 -2.81 -1.08
C ILE A 97 -7.71 -1.66 -2.09
N GLY A 98 -8.04 -1.98 -3.33
CA GLY A 98 -8.19 -0.95 -4.36
C GLY A 98 -8.75 -1.48 -5.66
N PRO A 99 -9.24 -0.56 -6.53
CA PRO A 99 -9.88 -0.93 -7.79
C PRO A 99 -8.91 -1.43 -8.86
N SER A 100 -7.59 -1.31 -8.62
CA SER A 100 -6.56 -1.54 -9.64
C SER A 100 -6.71 -0.61 -10.87
N HIS A 101 -6.24 -1.03 -12.03
CA HIS A 101 -6.22 -0.27 -13.27
C HIS A 101 -7.09 -0.95 -14.33
N SER A 102 -7.69 -0.18 -15.25
CA SER A 102 -8.51 -0.73 -16.34
C SER A 102 -7.73 -1.74 -17.19
N SER A 103 -6.44 -1.47 -17.46
CA SER A 103 -5.59 -2.40 -18.20
C SER A 103 -5.43 -3.78 -17.55
N ILE A 104 -5.50 -3.85 -16.24
CA ILE A 104 -5.46 -5.10 -15.48
C ILE A 104 -6.88 -5.72 -15.41
N ILE A 105 -7.86 -4.92 -15.00
CA ILE A 105 -9.22 -5.42 -14.74
C ILE A 105 -9.90 -5.83 -16.04
N GLU A 106 -9.78 -5.01 -17.10
CA GLU A 106 -10.39 -5.31 -18.41
C GLU A 106 -9.48 -6.19 -19.26
N GLY A 107 -8.16 -5.92 -19.28
CA GLY A 107 -7.23 -6.61 -20.15
C GLY A 107 -6.82 -8.00 -19.67
N ILE A 108 -6.73 -8.24 -18.37
CA ILE A 108 -6.30 -9.54 -17.82
C ILE A 108 -7.51 -10.33 -17.28
N PHE A 109 -8.37 -9.68 -16.47
CA PHE A 109 -9.51 -10.37 -15.86
C PHE A 109 -10.76 -10.41 -16.74
N GLY A 110 -10.84 -9.62 -17.82
CA GLY A 110 -12.03 -9.54 -18.69
C GLY A 110 -13.25 -8.93 -17.98
N LEU A 111 -13.04 -8.19 -16.89
CA LEU A 111 -14.11 -7.59 -16.10
C LEU A 111 -14.24 -6.09 -16.44
N SER A 112 -15.45 -5.53 -16.27
CA SER A 112 -15.69 -4.11 -16.52
C SER A 112 -15.17 -3.23 -15.40
N HIS A 113 -14.29 -2.25 -15.70
CA HIS A 113 -13.73 -1.28 -14.76
C HIS A 113 -14.52 0.04 -14.76
N LYS A 114 -15.81 -0.03 -14.40
CA LYS A 114 -16.70 1.14 -14.38
C LYS A 114 -16.78 1.75 -12.99
N LYS A 115 -16.88 3.10 -12.92
CA LYS A 115 -17.12 3.88 -11.68
C LYS A 115 -16.29 3.41 -10.48
N PRO A 116 -14.94 3.37 -10.57
CA PRO A 116 -14.10 2.71 -9.56
C PRO A 116 -14.25 3.25 -8.13
N LEU A 117 -14.57 4.53 -7.96
CA LEU A 117 -14.80 5.11 -6.63
C LEU A 117 -16.15 4.70 -6.03
N VAL A 118 -17.20 4.55 -6.85
CA VAL A 118 -18.51 4.06 -6.38
C VAL A 118 -18.39 2.59 -6.00
N HIS A 119 -17.79 1.79 -6.89
CA HIS A 119 -17.51 0.38 -6.62
C HIS A 119 -16.70 0.19 -5.32
N LEU A 120 -15.65 0.98 -5.12
CA LEU A 120 -14.82 0.89 -3.93
C LEU A 120 -15.58 1.27 -2.65
N ARG A 121 -16.44 2.28 -2.70
CA ARG A 121 -17.31 2.66 -1.58
C ARG A 121 -18.20 1.50 -1.15
N GLU A 122 -19.00 0.97 -2.07
CA GLU A 122 -19.90 -0.15 -1.77
C GLU A 122 -19.12 -1.39 -1.30
N TYR A 123 -17.97 -1.66 -1.91
CA TYR A 123 -17.09 -2.75 -1.51
C TYR A 123 -16.66 -2.62 -0.04
N VAL A 124 -16.18 -1.45 0.38
CA VAL A 124 -15.75 -1.19 1.77
C VAL A 124 -16.94 -1.28 2.72
N GLU A 125 -18.10 -0.76 2.36
CA GLU A 125 -19.33 -0.82 3.17
C GLU A 125 -19.75 -2.28 3.45
N VAL A 126 -19.83 -3.10 2.40
CA VAL A 126 -20.17 -4.53 2.53
C VAL A 126 -19.09 -5.27 3.35
N LEU A 127 -17.83 -5.07 3.00
CA LEU A 127 -16.71 -5.75 3.65
C LEU A 127 -16.64 -5.42 5.15
N ARG A 128 -16.77 -4.14 5.50
CA ARG A 128 -16.75 -3.68 6.89
C ARG A 128 -17.93 -4.23 7.70
N ALA A 129 -19.15 -4.17 7.15
CA ALA A 129 -20.33 -4.71 7.82
C ALA A 129 -20.16 -6.21 8.13
N VAL A 130 -19.66 -6.99 7.18
CA VAL A 130 -19.41 -8.42 7.39
C VAL A 130 -18.29 -8.66 8.41
N LEU A 131 -17.15 -7.96 8.29
CA LEU A 131 -16.01 -8.16 9.18
C LEU A 131 -16.26 -7.68 10.61
N TRP A 132 -16.91 -6.53 10.78
CA TRP A 132 -17.04 -5.89 12.09
C TRP A 132 -18.35 -6.21 12.82
N GLU A 133 -19.44 -6.47 12.06
CA GLU A 133 -20.77 -6.70 12.60
C GLU A 133 -21.25 -8.14 12.39
N GLY A 134 -20.59 -8.91 11.53
CA GLY A 134 -20.95 -10.29 11.19
C GLY A 134 -22.21 -10.42 10.35
N LYS A 135 -22.80 -9.32 9.90
CA LYS A 135 -24.03 -9.24 9.10
C LYS A 135 -23.95 -8.10 8.11
N VAL A 136 -24.75 -8.15 7.05
CA VAL A 136 -24.90 -7.07 6.08
C VAL A 136 -26.25 -7.15 5.38
N ASN A 137 -26.84 -6.01 5.12
CA ASN A 137 -27.99 -5.84 4.23
C ASN A 137 -27.70 -4.63 3.34
N HIS A 138 -27.10 -4.89 2.17
CA HIS A 138 -26.66 -3.86 1.22
C HIS A 138 -27.32 -4.07 -0.13
N HIS A 139 -27.89 -2.99 -0.67
CA HIS A 139 -28.51 -2.93 -1.98
C HIS A 139 -27.95 -1.73 -2.75
N GLY A 140 -26.86 -1.96 -3.48
CA GLY A 140 -26.14 -0.94 -4.24
C GLY A 140 -26.16 -1.16 -5.75
N GLU A 141 -25.38 -0.37 -6.44
CA GLU A 141 -25.22 -0.49 -7.90
C GLU A 141 -24.34 -1.70 -8.26
N PHE A 142 -23.32 -1.99 -7.46
CA PHE A 142 -22.35 -3.06 -7.70
C PHE A 142 -22.60 -4.29 -6.86
N PHE A 143 -23.10 -4.10 -5.65
CA PHE A 143 -23.30 -5.21 -4.73
C PHE A 143 -24.74 -5.24 -4.19
N ASN A 144 -25.32 -6.44 -4.26
CA ASN A 144 -26.59 -6.76 -3.62
C ASN A 144 -26.34 -7.95 -2.69
N VAL A 145 -26.11 -7.67 -1.40
CA VAL A 145 -25.57 -8.65 -0.45
C VAL A 145 -26.38 -8.62 0.83
N VAL A 146 -26.96 -9.78 1.16
CA VAL A 146 -27.72 -9.98 2.41
C VAL A 146 -27.11 -11.15 3.17
N VAL A 147 -26.61 -10.90 4.38
CA VAL A 147 -26.10 -11.91 5.32
C VAL A 147 -26.79 -11.68 6.66
N ASN A 148 -27.69 -12.57 7.01
CA ASN A 148 -28.48 -12.46 8.24
C ASN A 148 -27.98 -13.39 9.36
N THR A 149 -27.19 -14.39 9.03
CA THR A 149 -26.64 -15.32 10.01
C THR A 149 -25.41 -14.70 10.66
N PRO A 150 -25.37 -14.53 11.98
CA PRO A 150 -24.19 -14.03 12.68
C PRO A 150 -22.96 -14.88 12.35
N ARG A 151 -21.84 -14.21 12.11
CA ARG A 151 -20.54 -14.81 11.79
C ARG A 151 -19.51 -14.32 12.79
N ASN A 152 -18.37 -15.00 12.84
CA ASN A 152 -17.22 -14.48 13.55
C ASN A 152 -16.88 -13.07 13.01
N THR A 153 -16.42 -12.19 13.88
CA THR A 153 -16.07 -10.81 13.55
C THR A 153 -14.63 -10.53 13.88
N ALA A 154 -14.04 -9.59 13.13
CA ALA A 154 -12.69 -9.11 13.36
C ALA A 154 -12.60 -7.64 12.95
N ARG A 155 -12.08 -6.78 13.83
CA ARG A 155 -11.83 -5.36 13.51
C ARG A 155 -10.48 -5.20 12.83
N VAL A 156 -10.37 -5.73 11.62
CA VAL A 156 -9.18 -5.53 10.77
C VAL A 156 -9.24 -4.13 10.15
N PRO A 157 -8.17 -3.32 10.25
CA PRO A 157 -8.11 -2.03 9.59
C PRO A 157 -8.18 -2.18 8.07
N ILE A 158 -9.08 -1.45 7.42
CA ILE A 158 -9.27 -1.42 5.97
C ILE A 158 -8.66 -0.13 5.42
N LEU A 159 -7.59 -0.25 4.64
CA LEU A 159 -6.95 0.85 3.94
C LEU A 159 -7.33 0.79 2.46
N VAL A 160 -7.42 1.94 1.81
CA VAL A 160 -7.72 1.98 0.38
C VAL A 160 -6.62 2.69 -0.41
N SER A 161 -6.35 2.19 -1.62
CA SER A 161 -5.40 2.85 -2.51
C SER A 161 -5.95 4.17 -3.04
N ALA A 162 -5.10 5.20 -3.06
CA ALA A 162 -5.45 6.51 -3.55
C ALA A 162 -4.29 7.14 -4.33
N LEU A 163 -4.61 7.72 -5.49
CA LEU A 163 -3.68 8.50 -6.31
C LEU A 163 -4.22 9.92 -6.56
N GLY A 164 -5.47 10.06 -6.95
CA GLY A 164 -6.09 11.36 -7.19
C GLY A 164 -6.76 11.93 -5.95
N GLU A 165 -6.95 13.26 -5.93
CA GLU A 165 -7.57 14.01 -4.84
C GLU A 165 -8.92 13.39 -4.37
N LYS A 166 -9.81 13.05 -5.34
CA LYS A 166 -11.10 12.40 -5.02
C LYS A 166 -10.94 11.03 -4.37
N ALA A 167 -9.91 10.28 -4.72
CA ALA A 167 -9.63 8.99 -4.10
C ALA A 167 -9.11 9.15 -2.66
N PHE A 168 -8.24 10.12 -2.41
CA PHE A 168 -7.81 10.47 -1.04
C PHE A 168 -8.98 10.96 -0.18
N GLN A 169 -9.85 11.82 -0.74
CA GLN A 169 -11.06 12.26 -0.02
C GLN A 169 -11.95 11.07 0.31
N LEU A 170 -12.24 10.18 -0.66
CA LEU A 170 -13.02 8.97 -0.42
C LEU A 170 -12.38 8.09 0.67
N ALA A 171 -11.07 7.90 0.62
CA ALA A 171 -10.34 7.15 1.66
C ALA A 171 -10.59 7.73 3.06
N GLY A 172 -10.57 9.05 3.20
CA GLY A 172 -10.90 9.74 4.45
C GLY A 172 -12.31 9.48 4.93
N GLU A 173 -13.27 9.45 4.01
CA GLU A 173 -14.69 9.22 4.33
C GLU A 173 -14.95 7.79 4.81
N ILE A 174 -14.39 6.78 4.13
CA ILE A 174 -14.84 5.39 4.29
C ILE A 174 -13.79 4.43 4.85
N ALA A 175 -12.49 4.78 4.87
CA ALA A 175 -11.42 3.83 5.19
C ALA A 175 -10.71 4.16 6.52
N ASP A 176 -9.92 3.21 7.01
CA ASP A 176 -9.10 3.36 8.21
C ASP A 176 -7.69 3.86 7.90
N GLY A 177 -7.40 4.12 6.62
CA GLY A 177 -6.18 4.73 6.11
C GLY A 177 -6.17 4.76 4.59
N ALA A 178 -5.20 5.47 4.03
CA ALA A 178 -4.93 5.53 2.60
C ALA A 178 -3.54 4.95 2.28
N LEU A 179 -3.41 4.32 1.12
CA LEU A 179 -2.15 3.84 0.55
C LEU A 179 -1.87 4.63 -0.73
N SER A 180 -0.73 5.30 -0.81
CA SER A 180 -0.26 5.88 -2.06
C SER A 180 0.75 4.96 -2.75
N TRP A 181 0.91 5.11 -4.07
CA TRP A 181 1.91 4.38 -4.84
C TRP A 181 2.57 5.31 -5.85
N LEU A 182 3.89 5.43 -5.82
CA LEU A 182 4.67 6.31 -6.70
C LEU A 182 4.17 7.77 -6.74
N CYS A 183 3.69 8.29 -5.62
CA CYS A 183 3.28 9.68 -5.50
C CYS A 183 4.44 10.54 -5.00
N PRO A 184 4.82 11.62 -5.70
CA PRO A 184 5.81 12.57 -5.20
C PRO A 184 5.41 13.14 -3.84
N VAL A 185 6.38 13.27 -2.93
CA VAL A 185 6.13 13.75 -1.57
C VAL A 185 5.45 15.13 -1.54
N PRO A 186 5.84 16.12 -2.37
CA PRO A 186 5.14 17.40 -2.42
C PRO A 186 3.65 17.27 -2.76
N TYR A 187 3.29 16.35 -3.65
CA TYR A 187 1.89 16.07 -3.98
C TYR A 187 1.13 15.46 -2.79
N LEU A 188 1.76 14.52 -2.08
CA LEU A 188 1.14 13.92 -0.89
C LEU A 188 0.88 14.96 0.19
N LEU A 189 1.83 15.87 0.45
CA LEU A 189 1.70 16.92 1.47
C LEU A 189 0.68 18.00 1.08
N ASN A 190 0.68 18.43 -0.20
CA ASN A 190 -0.13 19.57 -0.65
C ASN A 190 -1.51 19.17 -1.19
N THR A 191 -1.72 17.90 -1.55
CA THR A 191 -3.00 17.43 -2.14
C THR A 191 -3.53 16.20 -1.41
N GLY A 192 -2.73 15.14 -1.28
CA GLY A 192 -3.17 13.86 -0.73
C GLY A 192 -3.66 13.95 0.71
N LEU A 193 -2.81 14.40 1.61
CA LEU A 193 -3.14 14.56 3.04
C LEU A 193 -4.29 15.55 3.30
N PRO A 194 -4.32 16.74 2.69
CA PRO A 194 -5.45 17.64 2.84
C PRO A 194 -6.79 17.03 2.39
N ALA A 195 -6.78 16.32 1.25
CA ALA A 195 -7.98 15.65 0.74
C ALA A 195 -8.44 14.51 1.66
N LEU A 196 -7.51 13.69 2.16
CA LEU A 196 -7.79 12.63 3.12
C LEU A 196 -8.42 13.18 4.41
N ARG A 197 -7.84 14.23 4.96
CA ARG A 197 -8.35 14.90 6.17
C ARG A 197 -9.72 15.54 5.94
N LYS A 198 -9.92 16.15 4.77
CA LYS A 198 -11.23 16.71 4.36
C LYS A 198 -12.30 15.61 4.32
N GLY A 199 -12.01 14.47 3.70
CA GLY A 199 -12.93 13.34 3.66
C GLY A 199 -13.30 12.83 5.05
N ALA A 200 -12.31 12.68 5.94
CA ALA A 200 -12.55 12.28 7.33
C ALA A 200 -13.44 13.28 8.09
N ALA A 201 -13.23 14.57 7.89
CA ALA A 201 -14.07 15.62 8.48
C ALA A 201 -15.51 15.56 7.96
N MET A 202 -15.72 15.37 6.66
CA MET A 202 -17.04 15.23 6.04
C MET A 202 -17.80 14.00 6.58
N ALA A 203 -17.10 12.95 6.97
CA ALA A 203 -17.68 11.75 7.58
C ALA A 203 -17.86 11.87 9.11
N GLY A 204 -17.69 13.06 9.69
CA GLY A 204 -17.83 13.29 11.14
C GLY A 204 -16.71 12.69 11.99
N ARG A 205 -15.57 12.32 11.39
CA ARG A 205 -14.43 11.67 12.06
C ARG A 205 -13.38 12.66 12.59
N SER A 206 -13.71 13.93 12.72
CA SER A 206 -12.79 15.00 13.17
C SER A 206 -12.33 14.86 14.62
N ALA A 207 -13.11 14.19 15.47
CA ALA A 207 -12.78 13.97 16.88
C ALA A 207 -11.82 12.79 17.11
N SER A 208 -11.58 11.97 16.11
CA SER A 208 -10.62 10.87 16.13
C SER A 208 -9.35 11.29 15.40
N PRO A 209 -8.17 10.68 15.69
CA PRO A 209 -7.02 10.91 14.84
C PRO A 209 -7.40 10.59 13.38
N PRO A 210 -7.02 11.44 12.41
CA PRO A 210 -7.36 11.23 11.02
C PRO A 210 -6.79 9.89 10.53
N PRO A 211 -7.44 9.25 9.54
CA PRO A 211 -6.91 8.05 8.94
C PRO A 211 -5.48 8.30 8.43
N PRO A 212 -4.49 7.44 8.75
CA PRO A 212 -3.11 7.64 8.32
C PRO A 212 -2.97 7.48 6.80
N LEU A 213 -2.05 8.25 6.23
CA LEU A 213 -1.52 8.04 4.90
C LEU A 213 -0.25 7.20 4.99
N VAL A 214 -0.25 6.03 4.36
CA VAL A 214 0.95 5.19 4.15
C VAL A 214 1.53 5.57 2.79
N ALA A 215 2.65 6.29 2.81
CA ALA A 215 3.30 6.77 1.61
C ALA A 215 4.31 5.74 1.08
N HIS A 216 4.14 5.30 -0.18
CA HIS A 216 5.13 4.47 -0.86
C HIS A 216 6.34 5.32 -1.23
N VAL A 217 7.54 4.86 -0.86
CA VAL A 217 8.82 5.49 -1.15
C VAL A 217 9.81 4.47 -1.72
N LEU A 218 10.52 4.85 -2.76
CA LEU A 218 11.59 4.05 -3.33
C LEU A 218 12.91 4.37 -2.63
N VAL A 219 13.70 3.36 -2.34
CA VAL A 219 15.02 3.52 -1.70
C VAL A 219 16.07 2.76 -2.47
N ALA A 220 17.19 3.42 -2.77
CA ALA A 220 18.38 2.82 -3.38
C ALA A 220 19.59 3.02 -2.44
N LEU A 221 20.15 1.94 -1.87
CA LEU A 221 21.32 2.03 -0.99
C LEU A 221 22.61 2.21 -1.81
N THR A 222 22.74 3.40 -2.37
CA THR A 222 23.94 3.82 -3.12
C THR A 222 24.11 5.33 -3.09
N THR A 223 25.36 5.77 -3.04
CA THR A 223 25.73 7.18 -3.22
C THR A 223 26.00 7.54 -4.69
N ASP A 224 26.00 6.54 -5.57
CA ASP A 224 26.12 6.74 -7.01
C ASP A 224 24.75 7.11 -7.62
N ARG A 225 24.59 8.38 -8.00
CA ARG A 225 23.36 8.89 -8.59
C ARG A 225 22.98 8.16 -9.89
N HIS A 226 23.96 7.73 -10.69
CA HIS A 226 23.66 7.04 -11.95
C HIS A 226 23.03 5.66 -11.69
N LEU A 227 23.52 4.93 -10.70
CA LEU A 227 22.92 3.66 -10.30
C LEU A 227 21.53 3.86 -9.70
N ALA A 228 21.34 4.88 -8.86
CA ALA A 228 20.03 5.19 -8.29
C ALA A 228 19.00 5.54 -9.37
N LEU A 229 19.36 6.39 -10.34
CA LEU A 229 18.50 6.74 -11.47
C LEU A 229 18.18 5.53 -12.34
N ALA A 230 19.18 4.72 -12.69
CA ALA A 230 18.96 3.52 -13.51
C ALA A 230 17.99 2.54 -12.83
N ALA A 231 18.16 2.27 -11.54
CA ALA A 231 17.26 1.43 -10.78
C ALA A 231 15.84 2.04 -10.67
N GLY A 232 15.75 3.36 -10.47
CA GLY A 232 14.49 4.10 -10.44
C GLY A 232 13.74 4.03 -11.77
N HIS A 233 14.41 4.30 -12.89
CA HIS A 233 13.81 4.18 -14.24
C HIS A 233 13.30 2.77 -14.51
N GLN A 234 14.12 1.74 -14.24
CA GLN A 234 13.71 0.36 -14.42
C GLN A 234 12.44 0.00 -13.61
N TYR A 235 12.38 0.46 -12.36
CA TYR A 235 11.21 0.22 -11.51
C TYR A 235 9.97 0.94 -12.03
N ILE A 236 10.11 2.20 -12.40
CA ILE A 236 9.05 3.06 -12.87
C ILE A 236 8.45 2.55 -14.19
N GLU A 237 9.28 2.16 -15.16
CA GLU A 237 8.85 1.57 -16.44
C GLU A 237 8.05 0.29 -16.22
N LYS A 238 8.53 -0.60 -15.34
CA LYS A 238 7.84 -1.84 -14.99
C LYS A 238 6.44 -1.60 -14.38
N ASN A 239 6.25 -0.49 -13.67
CA ASN A 239 4.99 -0.17 -13.00
C ASN A 239 4.02 0.68 -13.84
N ASN A 240 4.25 0.80 -15.17
CA ASN A 240 3.34 1.47 -16.11
C ASN A 240 2.91 2.88 -15.69
N ILE A 241 3.83 3.71 -15.22
CA ILE A 241 3.52 5.10 -14.82
C ILE A 241 3.05 6.01 -15.96
N SER A 242 3.15 5.54 -17.19
CA SER A 242 2.61 6.22 -18.37
C SER A 242 1.07 6.16 -18.48
N LEU A 243 0.38 5.53 -17.53
CA LEU A 243 -1.08 5.54 -17.50
C LEU A 243 -1.63 6.95 -17.23
N PRO A 244 -2.76 7.36 -17.86
CA PRO A 244 -3.25 8.72 -17.82
C PRO A 244 -3.41 9.34 -16.42
N PHE A 245 -3.78 8.53 -15.44
CA PHE A 245 -3.94 9.02 -14.06
C PHE A 245 -2.60 9.30 -13.36
N TYR A 246 -1.52 8.57 -13.67
CA TYR A 246 -0.16 8.90 -13.20
C TYR A 246 0.34 10.18 -13.86
N VAL A 247 0.21 10.30 -15.19
CA VAL A 247 0.58 11.52 -15.92
C VAL A 247 -0.12 12.75 -15.34
N ASN A 248 -1.42 12.66 -15.07
CA ASN A 248 -2.20 13.74 -14.44
C ASN A 248 -1.69 14.06 -13.02
N MET A 249 -1.37 13.05 -12.23
CA MET A 249 -0.87 13.23 -10.86
C MET A 249 0.52 13.86 -10.86
N PHE A 250 1.44 13.37 -11.70
CA PHE A 250 2.80 13.94 -11.83
C PHE A 250 2.77 15.38 -12.32
N THR A 251 1.92 15.70 -13.32
CA THR A 251 1.74 17.07 -13.79
C THR A 251 1.26 18.00 -12.67
N LYS A 252 0.28 17.57 -11.86
CA LYS A 252 -0.17 18.31 -10.68
C LYS A 252 0.89 18.43 -9.60
N ALA A 253 1.78 17.47 -9.51
CA ALA A 253 2.91 17.48 -8.58
C ALA A 253 4.06 18.40 -9.03
N GLY A 254 3.98 19.02 -10.22
CA GLY A 254 5.03 19.85 -10.79
C GLY A 254 6.07 19.08 -11.62
N PHE A 255 5.80 17.81 -11.94
CA PHE A 255 6.64 16.95 -12.77
C PHE A 255 5.89 16.55 -14.05
N PRO A 256 5.75 17.44 -15.04
CA PRO A 256 5.00 17.15 -16.26
C PRO A 256 5.66 15.99 -17.02
N THR A 257 4.87 14.97 -17.28
CA THR A 257 5.23 13.78 -18.05
C THR A 257 4.30 13.65 -19.25
N THR A 258 4.77 12.96 -20.29
CA THR A 258 3.96 12.71 -21.48
C THR A 258 3.56 11.24 -21.54
N LEU A 259 2.34 10.97 -21.95
CA LEU A 259 1.82 9.62 -22.09
C LEU A 259 2.73 8.82 -23.07
N GLY A 260 3.18 7.63 -22.61
CA GLY A 260 4.05 6.76 -23.40
C GLY A 260 5.53 7.16 -23.44
N SER A 261 5.93 8.25 -22.77
CA SER A 261 7.33 8.65 -22.66
C SER A 261 7.97 8.11 -21.38
N ALA A 262 9.30 7.98 -21.39
CA ALA A 262 10.06 7.68 -20.19
C ALA A 262 9.89 8.80 -19.14
N ALA A 263 9.97 8.43 -17.87
CA ALA A 263 9.95 9.40 -16.79
C ALA A 263 11.18 10.32 -16.89
N PRO A 264 11.05 11.65 -16.69
CA PRO A 264 12.21 12.51 -16.64
C PRO A 264 13.03 12.27 -15.36
N ASP A 265 14.34 12.40 -15.42
CA ASP A 265 15.26 12.19 -14.29
C ASP A 265 14.84 12.96 -13.04
N ILE A 266 14.34 14.19 -13.19
CA ILE A 266 13.88 15.01 -12.07
C ILE A 266 12.71 14.37 -11.31
N LEU A 267 11.83 13.64 -11.99
CA LEU A 267 10.76 12.88 -11.35
C LEU A 267 11.34 11.66 -10.61
N VAL A 268 12.26 10.94 -11.25
CA VAL A 268 12.92 9.78 -10.64
C VAL A 268 13.70 10.20 -9.40
N ASP A 269 14.48 11.28 -9.44
CA ASP A 269 15.19 11.85 -8.29
C ASP A 269 14.24 12.25 -7.15
N ASN A 270 13.01 12.64 -7.46
CA ASN A 270 12.00 12.98 -6.44
C ASN A 270 11.34 11.74 -5.82
N LEU A 271 11.24 10.65 -6.56
CA LEU A 271 10.61 9.40 -6.10
C LEU A 271 11.59 8.48 -5.37
N VAL A 272 12.90 8.58 -5.66
CA VAL A 272 13.94 7.68 -5.13
C VAL A 272 14.77 8.40 -4.08
N ILE A 273 14.80 7.83 -2.89
CA ILE A 273 15.73 8.24 -1.82
C ILE A 273 17.01 7.41 -2.01
N SER A 274 18.15 8.06 -2.21
CA SER A 274 19.44 7.35 -2.36
C SER A 274 20.49 7.86 -1.37
N GLY A 275 21.39 6.97 -0.99
CA GLY A 275 22.46 7.26 -0.03
C GLY A 275 23.00 5.98 0.62
N ASN A 276 23.88 6.15 1.61
CA ASN A 276 24.17 5.08 2.57
C ASN A 276 23.00 4.94 3.56
N GLU A 277 23.06 3.95 4.43
CA GLU A 277 21.99 3.60 5.37
C GLU A 277 21.63 4.78 6.29
N ASP A 278 22.63 5.48 6.82
CA ASP A 278 22.43 6.63 7.72
C ASP A 278 21.73 7.78 7.01
N ALA A 279 22.20 8.14 5.82
CA ALA A 279 21.59 9.21 5.00
C ALA A 279 20.14 8.88 4.63
N VAL A 280 19.87 7.63 4.26
CA VAL A 280 18.52 7.16 3.96
C VAL A 280 17.64 7.20 5.22
N THR A 281 18.11 6.72 6.36
CA THR A 281 17.38 6.73 7.64
C THR A 281 17.05 8.15 8.09
N VAL A 282 17.99 9.08 8.00
CA VAL A 282 17.75 10.51 8.26
C VAL A 282 16.67 11.04 7.32
N ARG A 283 16.76 10.73 6.02
CA ARG A 283 15.77 11.20 5.04
C ARG A 283 14.37 10.64 5.29
N LEU A 284 14.24 9.37 5.66
CA LEU A 284 12.96 8.77 6.06
C LEU A 284 12.39 9.47 7.31
N SER A 285 13.23 9.80 8.28
CA SER A 285 12.85 10.55 9.47
C SER A 285 12.34 11.96 9.13
N GLU A 286 13.01 12.67 8.23
CA GLU A 286 12.56 13.99 7.72
C GLU A 286 11.19 13.91 7.03
N LEU A 287 10.95 12.88 6.23
CA LEU A 287 9.64 12.65 5.60
C LEU A 287 8.54 12.44 6.65
N LEU A 288 8.82 11.68 7.70
CA LEU A 288 7.89 11.50 8.80
C LEU A 288 7.68 12.80 9.60
N ALA A 289 8.72 13.61 9.74
CA ALA A 289 8.64 14.93 10.40
C ALA A 289 7.90 15.97 9.55
N SER A 290 7.90 15.85 8.23
CA SER A 290 7.19 16.75 7.32
C SER A 290 5.65 16.61 7.35
N GLY A 291 5.14 15.59 8.06
CA GLY A 291 3.71 15.37 8.25
C GLY A 291 3.16 14.10 7.60
N LEU A 292 3.99 13.30 6.93
CA LEU A 292 3.58 11.95 6.50
C LEU A 292 3.40 11.05 7.72
N ASP A 293 2.36 10.23 7.73
CA ASP A 293 2.03 9.41 8.89
C ASP A 293 2.86 8.13 8.97
N GLU A 294 2.98 7.41 7.86
CA GLU A 294 3.72 6.14 7.76
C GLU A 294 4.36 6.02 6.37
N LEU A 295 5.46 5.27 6.29
CA LEU A 295 6.18 5.00 5.04
C LEU A 295 6.16 3.52 4.70
N MET A 296 5.98 3.22 3.43
CA MET A 296 6.11 1.91 2.83
C MET A 296 7.33 1.94 1.92
N VAL A 297 8.46 1.45 2.45
CA VAL A 297 9.76 1.47 1.78
C VAL A 297 9.86 0.30 0.80
N ASN A 298 10.13 0.61 -0.44
CA ASN A 298 10.47 -0.35 -1.47
C ASN A 298 11.93 -0.20 -1.87
N LEU A 299 12.74 -1.20 -1.54
CA LEU A 299 14.14 -1.24 -1.91
C LEU A 299 14.30 -1.56 -3.39
N LEU A 300 15.01 -0.68 -4.08
CA LEU A 300 15.48 -0.90 -5.44
C LEU A 300 16.79 -1.68 -5.38
N PRO A 301 16.87 -2.89 -5.98
CA PRO A 301 18.09 -3.70 -5.90
C PRO A 301 19.27 -3.01 -6.61
N ILE A 302 20.34 -2.76 -5.87
CA ILE A 302 21.60 -2.24 -6.40
C ILE A 302 22.64 -3.38 -6.51
N LYS A 303 22.76 -4.19 -5.47
CA LYS A 303 23.66 -5.36 -5.44
C LYS A 303 22.95 -6.58 -4.91
N ASP A 304 22.63 -6.60 -3.64
CA ASP A 304 21.95 -7.71 -2.94
C ASP A 304 20.82 -7.15 -2.09
N THR A 305 19.59 -7.39 -2.52
CA THR A 305 18.40 -6.83 -1.86
C THR A 305 18.23 -7.34 -0.42
N ALA A 306 18.62 -8.57 -0.12
CA ALA A 306 18.47 -9.13 1.22
C ALA A 306 19.46 -8.48 2.19
N ASP A 307 20.73 -8.32 1.80
CA ASP A 307 21.75 -7.61 2.55
C ASP A 307 21.39 -6.12 2.72
N GLU A 308 20.96 -5.46 1.65
CA GLU A 308 20.52 -4.07 1.67
C GLU A 308 19.33 -3.86 2.60
N GLN A 309 18.35 -4.76 2.59
CA GLN A 309 17.20 -4.72 3.49
C GLN A 309 17.64 -4.87 4.96
N PHE A 310 18.49 -5.85 5.25
CA PHE A 310 19.02 -6.07 6.60
C PHE A 310 19.75 -4.83 7.14
N ARG A 311 20.68 -4.26 6.35
CA ARG A 311 21.45 -3.07 6.74
C ARG A 311 20.56 -1.84 6.99
N LEU A 312 19.58 -1.60 6.12
CA LEU A 312 18.63 -0.50 6.30
C LEU A 312 17.71 -0.73 7.51
N ALA A 313 17.22 -1.94 7.70
CA ALA A 313 16.40 -2.28 8.86
C ALA A 313 17.15 -2.07 10.18
N HIS A 314 18.43 -2.44 10.22
CA HIS A 314 19.30 -2.24 11.37
C HIS A 314 19.53 -0.76 11.67
N SER A 315 19.86 0.05 10.66
CA SER A 315 20.01 1.49 10.80
C SER A 315 18.73 2.17 11.33
N ILE A 316 17.57 1.78 10.82
CA ILE A 316 16.27 2.30 11.30
C ILE A 316 15.98 1.86 12.75
N ALA A 317 16.44 0.68 13.17
CA ALA A 317 16.22 0.19 14.52
C ALA A 317 17.09 0.92 15.57
N GLU A 318 18.25 1.43 15.17
CA GLU A 318 19.18 2.19 16.02
C GLU A 318 18.82 3.68 16.11
N PHE A 319 18.05 4.20 15.16
CA PHE A 319 17.64 5.60 15.06
C PHE A 319 16.43 5.91 15.97
#